data_1efeb79cca8494e522fdbdc6bf1cc0cd
#
_entry.id   1efeb79cca8494e522fdbdc6bf1cc0cd
#
_cell.length_a   1.000
_cell.length_b   1.000
_cell.length_c   1.000
_cell.angle_alpha   90.00
_cell.angle_beta   90.00
_cell.angle_gamma   90.00
#
_symmetry.space_group_name_H-M   'P 1'
#
loop_
_entity.id
_entity.type
_entity.pdbx_description
1 polymer ?
#
loop_
_entity_poly.entity_id
_entity_poly.type
_entity_poly.pdbx_seq_one_letter_code
_entity_poly.pdbx_strand_id
1 'polypeptide(L)'
;MQHKSWIIFGTIYATLVQVCLTLDSISGDDKIVSLPGQPKVNFQQYGGYITIDERQHRALFYYFAEAETEPASKPLVLWLNGGPGCSSIGAGAFCEHGPFRPSGDILVKNYYSWNKAQDNLEFLQRWFTKFPEYKGRDLFITGESYAGHYVPQLAQLIIKQNVKFNLKGIAIGNPLLEFNIDFNSRAEFYWSHGLISDSTYESFTSICNYSQIRRQSTSRTLTPVCSRVIRQVSREISYSVNTYDVTLDICLPSILSQAQVLNQLQDTEKIDVCVEDETDKYLNRKDVQQAFHARLVGVSNWTFCSDVIKYEMQNLEVPTIHVLGELAKSGIRVLVYSGDQDSVIPLTGTRTLVNGLAKELGLNTTVPYRAWFGGTQVAGWTQVYGNILSFATIRGAAHEAPFTQPKRSLVLFSSFLAGKSMPESASLTEH
;
A
#
# COMPACT_ATOMS: atom_id res chain seq x y z
N MET A 1 -10.32 55.17 30.98
CA MET A 1 -9.84 54.41 29.77
C MET A 1 -9.09 53.12 30.09
N GLN A 2 -8.52 52.92 31.28
CA GLN A 2 -7.76 51.69 31.62
C GLN A 2 -8.61 50.41 31.79
N HIS A 3 -9.86 50.53 32.27
CA HIS A 3 -10.72 49.34 32.49
C HIS A 3 -11.17 48.62 31.20
N LYS A 4 -11.28 49.29 30.05
CA LYS A 4 -11.67 48.64 28.77
C LYS A 4 -10.53 47.81 28.17
N SER A 5 -9.26 48.16 28.38
CA SER A 5 -8.11 47.38 27.86
C SER A 5 -8.00 46.01 28.52
N TRP A 6 -8.22 45.90 29.82
CA TRP A 6 -8.13 44.64 30.56
C TRP A 6 -9.23 43.65 30.19
N ILE A 7 -10.44 44.12 29.86
CA ILE A 7 -11.54 43.27 29.44
C ILE A 7 -11.24 42.68 28.02
N ILE A 8 -10.66 43.48 27.11
CA ILE A 8 -10.30 43.03 25.77
C ILE A 8 -9.16 42.01 25.86
N PHE A 9 -8.14 42.23 26.68
CA PHE A 9 -7.05 41.25 26.86
C PHE A 9 -7.54 39.97 27.54
N GLY A 10 -8.42 40.05 28.52
CA GLY A 10 -9.01 38.88 29.18
C GLY A 10 -9.89 38.05 28.25
N THR A 11 -10.69 38.68 27.38
CA THR A 11 -11.52 37.99 26.40
C THR A 11 -10.69 37.36 25.28
N ILE A 12 -9.64 38.01 24.78
CA ILE A 12 -8.72 37.43 23.77
C ILE A 12 -7.97 36.23 24.35
N TYR A 13 -7.48 36.35 25.62
CA TYR A 13 -6.79 35.23 26.26
C TYR A 13 -7.73 34.06 26.55
N ALA A 14 -8.96 34.32 27.02
CA ALA A 14 -9.96 33.27 27.24
C ALA A 14 -10.39 32.59 25.95
N THR A 15 -10.55 33.32 24.83
CA THR A 15 -10.86 32.74 23.53
C THR A 15 -9.67 31.96 22.96
N LEU A 16 -8.43 32.41 23.11
CA LEU A 16 -7.24 31.68 22.72
C LEU A 16 -7.05 30.39 23.52
N VAL A 17 -7.27 30.44 24.84
CA VAL A 17 -7.22 29.23 25.68
C VAL A 17 -8.35 28.27 25.33
N GLN A 18 -9.55 28.76 25.05
CA GLN A 18 -10.68 27.91 24.66
C GLN A 18 -10.50 27.31 23.27
N VAL A 19 -9.89 28.02 22.31
CA VAL A 19 -9.51 27.50 21.00
C VAL A 19 -8.39 26.47 21.14
N CYS A 20 -7.38 26.67 21.99
CA CYS A 20 -6.37 25.64 22.26
C CYS A 20 -6.98 24.39 22.91
N LEU A 21 -7.87 24.55 23.90
CA LEU A 21 -8.53 23.43 24.57
C LEU A 21 -9.49 22.65 23.64
N THR A 22 -10.14 23.33 22.68
CA THR A 22 -10.99 22.66 21.68
C THR A 22 -10.19 21.95 20.60
N LEU A 23 -9.00 22.44 20.24
CA LEU A 23 -8.11 21.76 19.30
C LEU A 23 -7.51 20.47 19.91
N ASP A 24 -7.11 20.50 21.18
CA ASP A 24 -6.64 19.30 21.89
C ASP A 24 -7.75 18.25 22.08
N SER A 25 -9.04 18.65 22.18
CA SER A 25 -10.15 17.71 22.31
C SER A 25 -10.52 17.00 21.00
N ILE A 26 -10.30 17.63 19.84
CA ILE A 26 -10.71 17.08 18.53
C ILE A 26 -9.82 15.90 18.10
N SER A 27 -8.53 15.93 18.40
CA SER A 27 -7.61 14.81 18.14
C SER A 27 -7.56 13.79 19.29
N GLY A 28 -7.89 14.22 20.51
CA GLY A 28 -7.87 13.37 21.70
C GLY A 28 -8.82 12.20 21.67
N ASP A 29 -9.99 12.37 21.04
CA ASP A 29 -11.02 11.32 20.95
C ASP A 29 -10.62 10.15 20.03
N ASP A 30 -9.69 10.36 19.09
CA ASP A 30 -9.21 9.30 18.17
C ASP A 30 -7.92 8.63 18.70
N LYS A 31 -7.38 9.09 19.83
CA LYS A 31 -6.13 8.55 20.36
C LYS A 31 -6.32 7.12 20.88
N ILE A 32 -5.54 6.21 20.32
CA ILE A 32 -5.48 4.81 20.78
C ILE A 32 -4.44 4.73 21.91
N VAL A 33 -4.89 4.41 23.11
CA VAL A 33 -4.00 4.26 24.28
C VAL A 33 -3.17 2.97 24.14
N SER A 34 -3.82 1.89 23.79
CA SER A 34 -3.20 0.58 23.49
C SER A 34 -4.19 -0.31 22.78
N LEU A 35 -3.73 -1.06 21.80
CA LEU A 35 -4.50 -2.14 21.19
C LEU A 35 -4.42 -3.41 22.06
N PRO A 36 -5.46 -4.25 22.12
CA PRO A 36 -5.43 -5.52 22.85
C PRO A 36 -4.25 -6.40 22.42
N GLY A 37 -3.49 -6.88 23.40
CA GLY A 37 -2.29 -7.70 23.17
C GLY A 37 -1.07 -6.95 22.62
N GLN A 38 -1.12 -5.61 22.51
CA GLN A 38 -0.03 -4.79 21.98
C GLN A 38 1.19 -4.78 22.93
N PRO A 39 2.41 -4.95 22.41
CA PRO A 39 3.63 -4.71 23.18
C PRO A 39 3.77 -3.23 23.52
N LYS A 40 4.56 -2.92 24.56
CA LYS A 40 4.84 -1.52 24.93
C LYS A 40 5.59 -0.79 23.82
N VAL A 41 5.10 0.40 23.46
CA VAL A 41 5.68 1.29 22.43
C VAL A 41 5.86 2.70 22.95
N ASN A 42 6.66 3.51 22.24
CA ASN A 42 6.99 4.90 22.57
C ASN A 42 6.45 5.94 21.59
N PHE A 43 5.62 5.53 20.63
CA PHE A 43 4.96 6.40 19.67
C PHE A 43 3.46 6.49 19.94
N GLN A 44 2.81 7.54 19.43
CA GLN A 44 1.38 7.71 19.51
C GLN A 44 0.69 7.09 18.31
N GLN A 45 -0.55 6.67 18.51
CA GLN A 45 -1.40 6.09 17.47
C GLN A 45 -2.83 6.63 17.60
N TYR A 46 -3.49 6.73 16.45
CA TYR A 46 -4.83 7.29 16.33
C TYR A 46 -5.65 6.45 15.37
N GLY A 47 -6.92 6.27 15.66
CA GLY A 47 -7.86 5.56 14.80
C GLY A 47 -9.24 6.17 14.95
N GLY A 48 -9.93 6.35 13.83
CA GLY A 48 -11.24 6.97 13.84
C GLY A 48 -11.75 7.26 12.43
N TYR A 49 -12.73 8.14 12.35
CA TYR A 49 -13.41 8.47 11.12
C TYR A 49 -13.22 9.93 10.72
N ILE A 50 -13.08 10.13 9.41
CA ILE A 50 -13.22 11.44 8.78
C ILE A 50 -14.45 11.41 7.88
N THR A 51 -15.46 12.19 8.21
CA THR A 51 -16.64 12.36 7.36
C THR A 51 -16.23 13.06 6.07
N ILE A 52 -16.54 12.48 4.92
CA ILE A 52 -16.23 13.05 3.60
C ILE A 52 -17.49 13.62 2.91
N ASP A 53 -18.66 13.14 3.29
CA ASP A 53 -19.95 13.63 2.79
C ASP A 53 -21.00 13.51 3.90
N GLU A 54 -21.37 14.65 4.45
CA GLU A 54 -22.36 14.72 5.54
C GLU A 54 -23.77 14.40 5.06
N ARG A 55 -24.11 14.74 3.80
CA ARG A 55 -25.46 14.52 3.25
C ARG A 55 -25.73 13.05 2.99
N GLN A 56 -24.70 12.31 2.58
CA GLN A 56 -24.78 10.87 2.32
C GLN A 56 -24.30 10.03 3.50
N HIS A 57 -23.94 10.66 4.63
CA HIS A 57 -23.37 10.00 5.82
C HIS A 57 -22.14 9.13 5.49
N ARG A 58 -21.30 9.57 4.53
CA ARG A 58 -20.08 8.84 4.18
C ARG A 58 -18.91 9.33 4.99
N ALA A 59 -18.18 8.38 5.58
CA ALA A 59 -16.95 8.62 6.31
C ALA A 59 -15.90 7.57 5.94
N LEU A 60 -14.64 7.96 5.98
CA LEU A 60 -13.53 7.04 5.81
C LEU A 60 -12.87 6.80 7.16
N PHE A 61 -12.60 5.52 7.43
CA PHE A 61 -11.87 5.10 8.62
C PHE A 61 -10.36 5.21 8.36
N TYR A 62 -9.59 5.60 9.38
CA TYR A 62 -8.14 5.65 9.30
C TYR A 62 -7.48 5.07 10.54
N TYR A 63 -6.26 4.60 10.34
CA TYR A 63 -5.29 4.32 11.39
C TYR A 63 -4.02 5.12 11.11
N PHE A 64 -3.55 5.88 12.08
CA PHE A 64 -2.34 6.68 12.00
C PHE A 64 -1.39 6.31 13.14
N ALA A 65 -0.14 6.02 12.81
CA ALA A 65 0.92 5.77 13.76
C ALA A 65 2.07 6.76 13.53
N GLU A 66 2.49 7.45 14.59
CA GLU A 66 3.65 8.34 14.54
C GLU A 66 4.95 7.56 14.37
N ALA A 67 5.98 8.23 13.90
CA ALA A 67 7.32 7.66 13.85
C ALA A 67 7.86 7.41 15.27
N GLU A 68 8.57 6.31 15.46
CA GLU A 68 9.18 5.94 16.76
C GLU A 68 10.23 6.95 17.24
N THR A 69 10.91 7.62 16.31
CA THR A 69 11.97 8.59 16.58
C THR A 69 11.70 9.90 15.88
N GLU A 70 11.87 11.01 16.59
CA GLU A 70 11.72 12.37 16.06
C GLU A 70 10.42 12.59 15.26
N PRO A 71 9.23 12.22 15.78
CA PRO A 71 7.97 12.27 15.02
C PRO A 71 7.68 13.65 14.44
N ALA A 72 8.14 14.73 15.08
CA ALA A 72 7.92 16.09 14.60
C ALA A 72 8.66 16.43 13.29
N SER A 73 9.76 15.75 12.97
CA SER A 73 10.59 16.03 11.79
C SER A 73 10.34 15.06 10.61
N LYS A 74 9.62 13.97 10.83
CA LYS A 74 9.41 12.95 9.79
C LYS A 74 8.35 13.38 8.76
N PRO A 75 8.51 12.97 7.48
CA PRO A 75 7.48 13.19 6.48
C PRO A 75 6.20 12.43 6.82
N LEU A 76 5.08 12.88 6.27
CA LEU A 76 3.82 12.16 6.31
C LEU A 76 3.71 11.26 5.08
N VAL A 77 3.29 10.02 5.27
CA VAL A 77 3.04 9.06 4.19
C VAL A 77 1.61 8.56 4.27
N LEU A 78 0.91 8.67 3.15
CA LEU A 78 -0.36 8.05 2.90
C LEU A 78 -0.12 6.69 2.22
N TRP A 79 -0.70 5.61 2.75
CA TRP A 79 -0.68 4.29 2.15
C TRP A 79 -2.08 3.83 1.74
N LEU A 80 -2.20 3.28 0.53
CA LEU A 80 -3.44 2.76 -0.03
C LEU A 80 -3.22 1.35 -0.60
N ASN A 81 -3.94 0.36 -0.09
CA ASN A 81 -4.01 -0.95 -0.71
C ASN A 81 -5.00 -0.95 -1.89
N GLY A 82 -4.85 -1.96 -2.73
CA GLY A 82 -5.63 -2.10 -3.95
C GLY A 82 -6.97 -2.81 -3.78
N GLY A 83 -7.14 -3.88 -4.46
CA GLY A 83 -8.35 -4.67 -4.62
C GLY A 83 -9.00 -4.46 -6.00
N PRO A 84 -9.91 -3.54 -6.23
CA PRO A 84 -10.36 -2.44 -5.33
C PRO A 84 -11.08 -2.92 -4.08
N GLY A 85 -11.04 -2.09 -3.02
CA GLY A 85 -11.81 -2.30 -1.79
C GLY A 85 -11.17 -3.19 -0.74
N CYS A 86 -9.88 -3.50 -0.87
CA CYS A 86 -9.14 -4.15 0.20
C CYS A 86 -8.72 -3.14 1.28
N SER A 87 -8.62 -3.61 2.50
CA SER A 87 -8.39 -2.78 3.67
C SER A 87 -6.92 -2.41 3.83
N SER A 88 -6.59 -1.13 3.74
CA SER A 88 -5.24 -0.64 4.06
C SER A 88 -4.88 -0.82 5.54
N ILE A 89 -5.85 -1.09 6.41
CA ILE A 89 -5.60 -1.45 7.80
C ILE A 89 -5.25 -2.94 7.89
N GLY A 90 -6.08 -3.82 7.33
CA GLY A 90 -5.80 -5.27 7.35
C GLY A 90 -4.52 -5.60 6.61
N ALA A 91 -4.46 -5.33 5.30
CA ALA A 91 -3.28 -5.60 4.49
C ALA A 91 -2.09 -4.72 4.93
N GLY A 92 -2.14 -3.42 4.68
CA GLY A 92 -1.04 -2.51 4.91
C GLY A 92 -0.54 -2.47 6.36
N ALA A 93 -1.44 -2.22 7.33
CA ALA A 93 -1.00 -1.98 8.70
C ALA A 93 -0.77 -3.27 9.51
N PHE A 94 -1.47 -4.37 9.24
CA PHE A 94 -1.34 -5.60 10.03
C PHE A 94 -0.65 -6.76 9.33
N CYS A 95 -0.63 -6.82 8.01
CA CYS A 95 0.11 -7.86 7.28
C CYS A 95 1.47 -7.38 6.76
N GLU A 96 1.59 -6.11 6.31
CA GLU A 96 2.76 -5.64 5.57
C GLU A 96 3.72 -4.79 6.41
N HIS A 97 3.47 -3.48 6.50
CA HIS A 97 4.46 -2.49 6.95
C HIS A 97 4.04 -1.66 8.16
N GLY A 98 2.88 -1.90 8.76
CA GLY A 98 2.48 -1.21 9.99
C GLY A 98 3.26 -1.71 11.21
N PRO A 99 3.05 -1.09 12.38
CA PRO A 99 3.88 -1.30 13.56
C PRO A 99 3.74 -2.68 14.20
N PHE A 100 2.66 -3.38 13.91
CA PHE A 100 2.35 -4.67 14.54
C PHE A 100 1.85 -5.68 13.53
N ARG A 101 2.03 -6.97 13.87
CA ARG A 101 1.39 -8.12 13.21
C ARG A 101 0.64 -8.93 14.24
N PRO A 102 -0.59 -9.42 13.95
CA PRO A 102 -1.28 -10.36 14.80
C PRO A 102 -0.54 -11.69 14.91
N SER A 103 -0.59 -12.29 16.09
CA SER A 103 -0.04 -13.61 16.36
C SER A 103 -0.92 -14.25 17.45
N GLY A 104 -1.95 -14.97 17.05
CA GLY A 104 -3.01 -15.45 17.95
C GLY A 104 -3.74 -14.29 18.64
N ASP A 105 -3.71 -14.27 19.96
CA ASP A 105 -4.41 -13.26 20.77
C ASP A 105 -3.58 -11.99 21.06
N ILE A 106 -2.33 -11.95 20.62
CA ILE A 106 -1.40 -10.84 20.87
C ILE A 106 -0.98 -10.14 19.58
N LEU A 107 -0.37 -8.96 19.72
CA LEU A 107 0.34 -8.27 18.65
C LEU A 107 1.85 -8.40 18.86
N VAL A 108 2.56 -8.77 17.80
CA VAL A 108 4.03 -8.75 17.77
C VAL A 108 4.51 -7.50 17.04
N LYS A 109 5.65 -6.96 17.48
CA LYS A 109 6.22 -5.76 16.86
C LYS A 109 6.79 -6.09 15.48
N ASN A 110 6.43 -5.28 14.48
CA ASN A 110 7.04 -5.30 13.15
C ASN A 110 8.27 -4.38 13.13
N TYR A 111 9.46 -4.94 13.15
CA TYR A 111 10.72 -4.19 13.15
C TYR A 111 10.98 -3.42 11.85
N TYR A 112 10.29 -3.75 10.76
CA TYR A 112 10.40 -3.10 9.45
C TYR A 112 9.21 -2.21 9.14
N SER A 113 8.50 -1.75 10.16
CA SER A 113 7.33 -0.90 10.05
C SER A 113 7.65 0.47 9.42
N TRP A 114 6.73 0.95 8.59
CA TRP A 114 6.79 2.26 7.96
C TRP A 114 6.00 3.33 8.73
N ASN A 115 5.21 2.93 9.70
CA ASN A 115 4.32 3.77 10.55
C ASN A 115 3.64 4.90 9.82
N LYS A 116 2.54 4.66 9.01
CA LYS A 116 1.74 5.71 8.36
C LYS A 116 0.42 5.29 7.70
N ALA A 117 -0.53 6.25 7.43
CA ALA A 117 -1.88 6.05 6.95
C ALA A 117 -2.26 6.88 5.74
N GLN A 118 -3.26 6.89 4.95
CA GLN A 118 -4.46 7.06 4.72
C GLN A 118 -5.28 7.63 3.59
N ASP A 119 -6.37 8.07 3.27
CA ASP A 119 -7.25 8.06 2.10
C ASP A 119 -7.75 9.42 1.56
N ASN A 120 -7.85 9.58 0.21
CA ASN A 120 -8.52 10.59 -0.64
C ASN A 120 -8.43 12.10 -0.32
N LEU A 121 -8.62 12.97 -1.32
CA LEU A 121 -8.39 14.42 -1.21
C LEU A 121 -9.25 15.10 -0.14
N GLU A 122 -10.57 14.84 -0.11
CA GLU A 122 -11.48 15.42 0.90
C GLU A 122 -11.11 14.92 2.30
N PHE A 123 -10.74 13.63 2.40
CA PHE A 123 -10.23 13.07 3.62
C PHE A 123 -8.96 13.79 4.06
N LEU A 124 -7.94 13.96 3.19
CA LEU A 124 -6.70 14.66 3.52
C LEU A 124 -6.96 16.10 3.98
N GLN A 125 -7.85 16.83 3.31
CA GLN A 125 -8.19 18.21 3.67
C GLN A 125 -8.80 18.28 5.08
N ARG A 126 -9.75 17.39 5.38
CA ARG A 126 -10.39 17.32 6.70
C ARG A 126 -9.46 16.72 7.76
N TRP A 127 -8.63 15.74 7.40
CA TRP A 127 -7.63 15.17 8.29
C TRP A 127 -6.61 16.22 8.71
N PHE A 128 -6.06 17.02 7.80
CA PHE A 128 -5.19 18.15 8.11
C PHE A 128 -5.89 19.30 8.87
N THR A 129 -7.22 19.34 8.84
CA THR A 129 -7.98 20.25 9.71
C THR A 129 -8.04 19.71 11.14
N LYS A 130 -8.15 18.38 11.27
CA LYS A 130 -8.16 17.67 12.57
C LYS A 130 -6.76 17.60 13.20
N PHE A 131 -5.72 17.49 12.37
CA PHE A 131 -4.31 17.37 12.74
C PHE A 131 -3.47 18.49 12.08
N PRO A 132 -3.66 19.75 12.46
CA PRO A 132 -3.04 20.89 11.80
C PRO A 132 -1.51 20.93 11.91
N GLU A 133 -0.92 20.30 12.92
CA GLU A 133 0.52 20.18 13.16
C GLU A 133 1.26 19.38 12.07
N TYR A 134 0.54 18.59 11.28
CA TYR A 134 1.12 17.85 10.17
C TYR A 134 1.01 18.56 8.82
N LYS A 135 0.25 19.66 8.71
CA LYS A 135 -0.13 20.31 7.44
C LYS A 135 1.05 20.84 6.61
N GLY A 136 2.16 21.21 7.25
CA GLY A 136 3.36 21.74 6.58
C GLY A 136 4.40 20.69 6.21
N ARG A 137 4.21 19.42 6.58
CA ARG A 137 5.19 18.37 6.39
C ARG A 137 5.28 17.92 4.94
N ASP A 138 6.44 17.39 4.55
CA ASP A 138 6.58 16.69 3.28
C ASP A 138 5.58 15.54 3.23
N LEU A 139 4.76 15.51 2.17
CA LEU A 139 3.73 14.49 1.95
C LEU A 139 4.18 13.54 0.84
N PHE A 140 4.01 12.25 1.08
CA PHE A 140 4.15 11.20 0.07
C PHE A 140 2.87 10.39 0.01
N ILE A 141 2.45 10.01 -1.20
CA ILE A 141 1.29 9.14 -1.42
C ILE A 141 1.80 7.84 -2.01
N THR A 142 1.47 6.75 -1.36
CA THR A 142 2.02 5.43 -1.67
C THR A 142 0.92 4.38 -1.67
N GLY A 143 1.19 3.25 -2.29
CA GLY A 143 0.25 2.13 -2.29
C GLY A 143 0.71 1.01 -3.20
N GLU A 144 -0.15 0.01 -3.40
CA GLU A 144 0.14 -1.15 -4.23
C GLU A 144 -1.08 -1.63 -5.01
N SER A 145 -0.83 -2.49 -6.02
CA SER A 145 -1.87 -3.17 -6.77
C SER A 145 -2.82 -2.19 -7.48
N TYR A 146 -4.13 -2.27 -7.25
CA TYR A 146 -5.11 -1.32 -7.77
C TYR A 146 -4.89 0.12 -7.29
N ALA A 147 -4.05 0.37 -6.27
CA ALA A 147 -3.61 1.72 -5.94
C ALA A 147 -2.78 2.38 -7.05
N GLY A 148 -2.37 1.65 -8.07
CA GLY A 148 -1.93 2.17 -9.37
C GLY A 148 -2.96 3.09 -10.05
N HIS A 149 -4.24 3.01 -9.65
CA HIS A 149 -5.30 3.97 -9.99
C HIS A 149 -5.44 5.06 -8.92
N TYR A 150 -5.54 4.69 -7.65
CA TYR A 150 -5.84 5.64 -6.56
C TYR A 150 -4.75 6.68 -6.36
N VAL A 151 -3.50 6.24 -6.27
CA VAL A 151 -2.35 7.10 -5.93
C VAL A 151 -2.09 8.16 -7.00
N PRO A 152 -1.96 7.82 -8.30
CA PRO A 152 -1.74 8.83 -9.33
C PRO A 152 -2.91 9.81 -9.47
N GLN A 153 -4.15 9.32 -9.43
CA GLN A 153 -5.35 10.15 -9.56
C GLN A 153 -5.49 11.14 -8.40
N LEU A 154 -5.21 10.69 -7.16
CA LEU A 154 -5.22 11.57 -5.98
C LEU A 154 -4.12 12.64 -6.08
N ALA A 155 -2.90 12.26 -6.43
CA ALA A 155 -1.78 13.19 -6.63
C ALA A 155 -2.10 14.21 -7.74
N GLN A 156 -2.70 13.77 -8.85
CA GLN A 156 -3.13 14.64 -9.94
C GLN A 156 -4.20 15.64 -9.49
N LEU A 157 -5.19 15.22 -8.69
CA LEU A 157 -6.22 16.10 -8.13
C LEU A 157 -5.62 17.17 -7.22
N ILE A 158 -4.68 16.81 -6.35
CA ILE A 158 -3.96 17.75 -5.48
C ILE A 158 -3.31 18.87 -6.32
N ILE A 159 -2.64 18.50 -7.42
CA ILE A 159 -1.98 19.46 -8.30
C ILE A 159 -3.00 20.30 -9.08
N LYS A 160 -3.97 19.65 -9.74
CA LYS A 160 -4.98 20.34 -10.58
C LYS A 160 -5.84 21.31 -9.79
N GLN A 161 -6.18 20.98 -8.54
CA GLN A 161 -6.94 21.86 -7.66
C GLN A 161 -6.06 22.85 -6.87
N ASN A 162 -4.75 22.84 -7.10
CA ASN A 162 -3.77 23.71 -6.43
C ASN A 162 -3.89 23.66 -4.89
N VAL A 163 -4.16 22.48 -4.35
CA VAL A 163 -4.26 22.27 -2.91
C VAL A 163 -2.87 22.42 -2.30
N LYS A 164 -2.76 23.19 -1.22
CA LYS A 164 -1.48 23.54 -0.59
C LYS A 164 -0.94 22.44 0.33
N PHE A 165 -0.80 21.23 -0.23
CA PHE A 165 -0.05 20.15 0.40
C PHE A 165 1.39 20.15 -0.12
N ASN A 166 2.33 19.80 0.74
CA ASN A 166 3.74 19.73 0.36
C ASN A 166 4.06 18.36 -0.26
N LEU A 167 3.35 18.02 -1.36
CA LEU A 167 3.51 16.73 -2.05
C LEU A 167 4.88 16.65 -2.72
N LYS A 168 5.69 15.67 -2.33
CA LYS A 168 7.06 15.44 -2.81
C LYS A 168 7.20 14.29 -3.79
N GLY A 169 6.38 13.27 -3.64
CA GLY A 169 6.49 12.10 -4.50
C GLY A 169 5.39 11.09 -4.27
N ILE A 170 5.32 10.15 -5.20
CA ILE A 170 4.47 8.96 -5.12
C ILE A 170 5.30 7.70 -5.31
N ALA A 171 4.96 6.62 -4.61
CA ALA A 171 5.57 5.31 -4.78
C ALA A 171 4.49 4.23 -4.88
N ILE A 172 4.57 3.38 -5.90
CA ILE A 172 3.53 2.40 -6.19
C ILE A 172 4.17 1.04 -6.42
N GLY A 173 3.79 0.05 -5.61
CA GLY A 173 4.23 -1.33 -5.70
C GLY A 173 3.30 -2.19 -6.56
N ASN A 174 3.86 -3.03 -7.41
CA ASN A 174 3.11 -4.01 -8.21
C ASN A 174 1.81 -3.42 -8.79
N PRO A 175 1.86 -2.23 -9.46
CA PRO A 175 0.68 -1.44 -9.74
C PRO A 175 -0.04 -1.88 -11.00
N LEU A 176 -1.37 -1.86 -10.99
CA LEU A 176 -2.18 -1.91 -12.20
C LEU A 176 -2.18 -0.52 -12.87
N LEU A 177 -1.50 -0.38 -13.99
CA LEU A 177 -1.33 0.89 -14.72
C LEU A 177 -1.93 0.88 -16.12
N GLU A 178 -1.93 -0.27 -16.80
CA GLU A 178 -2.56 -0.49 -18.10
C GLU A 178 -3.05 -1.94 -18.22
N PHE A 179 -4.33 -2.08 -18.43
CA PHE A 179 -5.06 -3.35 -18.34
C PHE A 179 -4.48 -4.49 -19.21
N ASN A 180 -4.15 -4.20 -20.48
CA ASN A 180 -3.70 -5.27 -21.39
C ASN A 180 -2.28 -5.73 -21.09
N ILE A 181 -1.36 -4.79 -20.89
CA ILE A 181 0.06 -5.10 -20.66
C ILE A 181 0.22 -5.80 -19.31
N ASP A 182 -0.39 -5.24 -18.25
CA ASP A 182 -0.28 -5.80 -16.91
C ASP A 182 -0.88 -7.21 -16.83
N PHE A 183 -2.09 -7.41 -17.34
CA PHE A 183 -2.72 -8.74 -17.29
C PHE A 183 -2.09 -9.76 -18.25
N ASN A 184 -1.68 -9.36 -19.45
CA ASN A 184 -1.11 -10.29 -20.40
C ASN A 184 0.32 -10.74 -20.04
N SER A 185 1.05 -9.96 -19.23
CA SER A 185 2.38 -10.35 -18.71
C SER A 185 2.36 -11.62 -17.84
N ARG A 186 1.19 -12.02 -17.33
CA ARG A 186 1.02 -13.26 -16.55
C ARG A 186 1.38 -14.52 -17.33
N ALA A 187 1.09 -14.56 -18.62
CA ALA A 187 1.41 -15.72 -19.44
C ALA A 187 2.92 -16.00 -19.46
N GLU A 188 3.72 -14.96 -19.72
CA GLU A 188 5.18 -15.03 -19.70
C GLU A 188 5.71 -15.39 -18.31
N PHE A 189 5.13 -14.80 -17.25
CA PHE A 189 5.51 -15.10 -15.88
C PHE A 189 5.28 -16.57 -15.53
N TYR A 190 4.08 -17.10 -15.75
CA TYR A 190 3.76 -18.49 -15.45
C TYR A 190 4.66 -19.46 -16.21
N TRP A 191 4.90 -19.19 -17.49
CA TRP A 191 5.76 -20.02 -18.32
C TRP A 191 7.22 -19.98 -17.88
N SER A 192 7.79 -18.79 -17.68
CA SER A 192 9.20 -18.64 -17.28
C SER A 192 9.52 -19.16 -15.87
N HIS A 193 8.50 -19.29 -15.01
CA HIS A 193 8.60 -19.88 -13.67
C HIS A 193 8.23 -21.38 -13.66
N GLY A 194 7.99 -22.00 -14.84
CA GLY A 194 7.69 -23.43 -14.94
C GLY A 194 6.31 -23.81 -14.40
N LEU A 195 5.40 -22.87 -14.25
CA LEU A 195 4.04 -23.09 -13.72
C LEU A 195 3.06 -23.58 -14.80
N ILE A 196 3.36 -23.34 -16.07
CA ILE A 196 2.60 -23.84 -17.22
C ILE A 196 3.54 -24.38 -18.29
N SER A 197 3.04 -25.36 -19.07
CA SER A 197 3.76 -25.96 -20.17
C SER A 197 3.87 -25.04 -21.39
N ASP A 198 4.81 -25.35 -22.33
CA ASP A 198 4.97 -24.62 -23.59
C ASP A 198 3.66 -24.59 -24.41
N SER A 199 2.96 -25.71 -24.52
CA SER A 199 1.69 -25.79 -25.27
C SER A 199 0.58 -24.95 -24.59
N THR A 200 0.55 -24.88 -23.29
CA THR A 200 -0.40 -24.03 -22.55
C THR A 200 -0.04 -22.56 -22.71
N TYR A 201 1.24 -22.21 -22.67
CA TYR A 201 1.71 -20.86 -22.96
C TYR A 201 1.33 -20.39 -24.36
N GLU A 202 1.57 -21.22 -25.40
CA GLU A 202 1.15 -20.92 -26.77
C GLU A 202 -0.36 -20.70 -26.87
N SER A 203 -1.16 -21.56 -26.24
CA SER A 203 -2.61 -21.42 -26.23
C SER A 203 -3.06 -20.14 -25.49
N PHE A 204 -2.40 -19.80 -24.40
CA PHE A 204 -2.72 -18.66 -23.55
C PHE A 204 -2.30 -17.31 -24.14
N THR A 205 -1.40 -17.31 -25.13
CA THR A 205 -0.95 -16.09 -25.83
C THR A 205 -1.58 -15.92 -27.21
N SER A 206 -1.88 -17.03 -27.94
CA SER A 206 -2.36 -16.99 -29.33
C SER A 206 -3.86 -17.17 -29.46
N ILE A 207 -4.50 -17.99 -28.61
CA ILE A 207 -5.93 -18.33 -28.74
C ILE A 207 -6.80 -17.39 -27.92
N CYS A 208 -6.43 -17.13 -26.66
CA CYS A 208 -7.20 -16.31 -25.75
C CYS A 208 -6.29 -15.79 -24.60
N ASN A 209 -5.84 -14.56 -24.71
CA ASN A 209 -4.97 -13.95 -23.73
C ASN A 209 -5.72 -13.58 -22.43
N TYR A 210 -4.97 -13.26 -21.37
CA TYR A 210 -5.55 -13.06 -20.04
C TYR A 210 -6.45 -11.83 -19.96
N SER A 211 -6.12 -10.72 -20.62
CA SER A 211 -6.96 -9.53 -20.64
C SER A 211 -8.31 -9.79 -21.30
N GLN A 212 -8.33 -10.58 -22.37
CA GLN A 212 -9.57 -11.02 -23.02
C GLN A 212 -10.40 -11.91 -22.08
N ILE A 213 -9.76 -12.89 -21.42
CA ILE A 213 -10.43 -13.76 -20.44
C ILE A 213 -11.04 -12.89 -19.31
N ARG A 214 -10.29 -11.93 -18.81
CA ARG A 214 -10.75 -11.04 -17.72
C ARG A 214 -11.99 -10.24 -18.14
N ARG A 215 -11.98 -9.62 -19.32
CA ARG A 215 -13.16 -8.90 -19.87
C ARG A 215 -14.36 -9.80 -20.02
N GLN A 216 -14.18 -10.97 -20.63
CA GLN A 216 -15.26 -11.91 -20.85
C GLN A 216 -15.83 -12.46 -19.54
N SER A 217 -15.00 -12.69 -18.54
CA SER A 217 -15.43 -13.11 -17.19
C SER A 217 -16.25 -12.02 -16.51
N THR A 218 -15.80 -10.77 -16.56
CA THR A 218 -16.50 -9.63 -15.97
C THR A 218 -17.84 -9.37 -16.64
N SER A 219 -17.92 -9.48 -17.97
CA SER A 219 -19.18 -9.32 -18.73
C SER A 219 -20.05 -10.58 -18.75
N ARG A 220 -19.59 -11.68 -18.12
CA ARG A 220 -20.25 -13.00 -18.14
C ARG A 220 -20.44 -13.57 -19.57
N THR A 221 -19.52 -13.24 -20.46
CA THR A 221 -19.53 -13.67 -21.88
C THR A 221 -18.37 -14.59 -22.20
N LEU A 222 -17.78 -15.26 -21.20
CA LEU A 222 -16.62 -16.16 -21.38
C LEU A 222 -16.93 -17.26 -22.35
N THR A 223 -16.20 -17.26 -23.49
CA THR A 223 -16.40 -18.23 -24.55
C THR A 223 -15.94 -19.63 -24.13
N PRO A 224 -16.50 -20.69 -24.70
CA PRO A 224 -16.04 -22.08 -24.45
C PRO A 224 -14.55 -22.28 -24.72
N VAL A 225 -13.99 -21.55 -25.69
CA VAL A 225 -12.57 -21.62 -26.04
C VAL A 225 -11.72 -21.02 -24.92
N CYS A 226 -11.99 -19.77 -24.53
CA CYS A 226 -11.28 -19.10 -23.44
C CYS A 226 -11.47 -19.82 -22.09
N SER A 227 -12.67 -20.39 -21.88
CA SER A 227 -12.94 -21.23 -20.71
C SER A 227 -12.10 -22.51 -20.66
N ARG A 228 -11.74 -23.11 -21.82
CA ARG A 228 -10.81 -24.23 -21.86
C ARG A 228 -9.37 -23.80 -21.56
N VAL A 229 -8.92 -22.69 -22.16
CA VAL A 229 -7.57 -22.16 -21.94
C VAL A 229 -7.36 -21.87 -20.45
N ILE A 230 -8.23 -21.10 -19.82
CA ILE A 230 -8.06 -20.75 -18.41
C ILE A 230 -8.15 -21.97 -17.47
N ARG A 231 -9.01 -22.94 -17.78
CA ARG A 231 -9.04 -24.19 -17.00
C ARG A 231 -7.76 -24.99 -17.12
N GLN A 232 -7.11 -25.00 -18.30
CA GLN A 232 -5.82 -25.66 -18.47
C GLN A 232 -4.72 -24.95 -17.67
N VAL A 233 -4.65 -23.63 -17.78
CA VAL A 233 -3.75 -22.80 -16.95
C VAL A 233 -3.95 -23.10 -15.47
N SER A 234 -5.19 -23.05 -14.97
CA SER A 234 -5.49 -23.32 -13.56
C SER A 234 -5.13 -24.73 -13.10
N ARG A 235 -5.21 -25.73 -13.99
CA ARG A 235 -4.80 -27.11 -13.66
C ARG A 235 -3.29 -27.22 -13.51
N GLU A 236 -2.53 -26.60 -14.43
CA GLU A 236 -1.07 -26.68 -14.42
C GLU A 236 -0.48 -25.90 -13.25
N ILE A 237 -0.98 -24.70 -12.96
CA ILE A 237 -0.54 -23.91 -11.80
C ILE A 237 -0.89 -24.61 -10.48
N SER A 238 -2.01 -25.33 -10.39
CA SER A 238 -2.57 -25.88 -9.15
C SER A 238 -3.23 -24.82 -8.25
N TYR A 239 -4.27 -25.23 -7.53
CA TYR A 239 -4.91 -24.39 -6.50
C TYR A 239 -4.09 -24.25 -5.20
N SER A 240 -2.99 -25.02 -5.11
CA SER A 240 -2.08 -24.98 -3.96
C SER A 240 -0.89 -24.04 -4.16
N VAL A 241 -0.88 -23.26 -5.25
CA VAL A 241 0.11 -22.19 -5.46
C VAL A 241 -0.53 -20.85 -5.11
N ASN A 242 0.13 -20.07 -4.25
CA ASN A 242 -0.27 -18.71 -3.98
C ASN A 242 0.11 -17.82 -5.18
N THR A 243 -0.89 -17.28 -5.89
CA THR A 243 -0.64 -16.43 -7.06
C THR A 243 -0.08 -15.05 -6.69
N TYR A 244 -0.23 -14.60 -5.45
CA TYR A 244 0.36 -13.37 -4.94
C TYR A 244 1.86 -13.52 -4.63
N ASP A 245 2.28 -14.75 -4.26
CA ASP A 245 3.70 -15.15 -4.15
C ASP A 245 3.85 -16.62 -4.52
N VAL A 246 4.42 -16.88 -5.69
CA VAL A 246 4.56 -18.27 -6.19
C VAL A 246 5.64 -19.09 -5.47
N THR A 247 6.36 -18.48 -4.55
CA THR A 247 7.40 -19.13 -3.74
C THR A 247 6.96 -19.44 -2.32
N LEU A 248 5.81 -18.91 -1.89
CA LEU A 248 5.26 -19.19 -0.56
C LEU A 248 4.21 -20.30 -0.60
N ASP A 249 4.21 -21.10 0.45
CA ASP A 249 3.14 -22.05 0.71
C ASP A 249 1.82 -21.33 1.02
N ILE A 250 0.70 -22.01 0.78
CA ILE A 250 -0.61 -21.51 1.19
C ILE A 250 -0.87 -21.81 2.67
N CYS A 251 -1.67 -20.97 3.33
CA CYS A 251 -2.13 -21.26 4.69
C CYS A 251 -3.07 -22.47 4.68
N LEU A 252 -2.71 -23.52 5.40
CA LEU A 252 -3.52 -24.70 5.61
C LEU A 252 -3.95 -24.79 7.10
N PRO A 253 -5.12 -25.36 7.43
CA PRO A 253 -5.55 -25.50 8.83
C PRO A 253 -4.53 -26.21 9.73
N SER A 254 -3.74 -27.14 9.18
CA SER A 254 -2.66 -27.83 9.89
C SER A 254 -1.46 -26.91 10.19
N ILE A 255 -1.18 -25.94 9.31
CA ILE A 255 -0.12 -24.95 9.49
C ILE A 255 -0.59 -23.89 10.50
N LEU A 256 -1.84 -23.45 10.42
CA LEU A 256 -2.41 -22.48 11.35
C LEU A 256 -2.35 -22.98 12.80
N SER A 257 -2.62 -24.28 13.04
CA SER A 257 -2.48 -24.87 14.36
C SER A 257 -1.02 -25.01 14.84
N GLN A 258 -0.05 -25.13 13.93
CA GLN A 258 1.37 -25.19 14.24
C GLN A 258 2.00 -23.80 14.41
N ALA A 259 1.54 -22.80 13.66
CA ALA A 259 1.98 -21.41 13.80
C ALA A 259 1.75 -20.87 15.21
N GLN A 260 0.63 -21.21 15.83
CA GLN A 260 0.34 -20.87 17.24
C GLN A 260 1.36 -21.45 18.25
N VAL A 261 2.01 -22.56 17.90
CA VAL A 261 3.05 -23.20 18.74
C VAL A 261 4.43 -22.66 18.40
N LEU A 262 4.72 -22.37 17.12
CA LEU A 262 6.03 -21.92 16.63
C LEU A 262 6.28 -20.42 16.86
N ASN A 263 5.24 -19.58 16.94
CA ASN A 263 5.36 -18.16 17.29
C ASN A 263 5.90 -17.92 18.71
N GLN A 264 5.96 -18.94 19.54
CA GLN A 264 6.67 -18.89 20.83
C GLN A 264 8.21 -19.04 20.70
N LEU A 265 8.68 -19.41 19.51
CA LEU A 265 10.11 -19.56 19.20
C LEU A 265 10.49 -18.44 18.19
N GLN A 266 10.82 -17.27 18.71
CA GLN A 266 11.24 -16.05 18.03
C GLN A 266 12.21 -16.26 16.84
N ASP A 267 11.72 -16.79 15.71
CA ASP A 267 12.47 -16.78 14.46
C ASP A 267 11.88 -15.67 13.57
N THR A 268 12.41 -14.47 13.74
CA THR A 268 11.90 -13.20 13.14
C THR A 268 12.09 -13.12 11.62
N GLU A 269 12.71 -14.10 10.98
CA GLU A 269 12.95 -14.14 9.54
C GLU A 269 11.93 -15.00 8.77
N LYS A 270 11.10 -15.77 9.47
CA LYS A 270 10.11 -16.64 8.83
C LYS A 270 8.82 -15.89 8.53
N ILE A 271 8.39 -15.92 7.26
CA ILE A 271 7.11 -15.34 6.81
C ILE A 271 5.98 -16.22 7.35
N ASP A 272 5.03 -15.61 8.04
CA ASP A 272 3.80 -16.27 8.47
C ASP A 272 2.80 -16.26 7.33
N VAL A 273 2.65 -17.37 6.63
CA VAL A 273 1.71 -17.54 5.52
C VAL A 273 0.24 -17.47 5.93
N CYS A 274 -0.06 -17.48 7.23
CA CYS A 274 -1.41 -17.40 7.79
C CYS A 274 -1.75 -16.02 8.39
N VAL A 275 -0.90 -15.02 8.20
CA VAL A 275 -1.08 -13.68 8.79
C VAL A 275 -2.39 -13.01 8.40
N GLU A 276 -2.93 -13.28 7.21
CA GLU A 276 -4.24 -12.77 6.79
C GLU A 276 -5.37 -13.34 7.63
N ASP A 277 -5.36 -14.66 7.87
CA ASP A 277 -6.36 -15.34 8.72
C ASP A 277 -6.26 -14.86 10.17
N GLU A 278 -5.05 -14.62 10.68
CA GLU A 278 -4.84 -14.08 12.02
C GLU A 278 -5.30 -12.62 12.10
N THR A 279 -5.05 -11.83 11.08
CA THR A 279 -5.52 -10.44 10.96
C THR A 279 -7.05 -10.38 10.92
N ASP A 280 -7.71 -11.25 10.14
CA ASP A 280 -9.17 -11.34 10.10
C ASP A 280 -9.74 -11.64 11.49
N LYS A 281 -9.21 -12.63 12.17
CA LYS A 281 -9.64 -12.98 13.54
C LYS A 281 -9.40 -11.82 14.51
N TYR A 282 -8.24 -11.18 14.47
CA TYR A 282 -7.87 -10.08 15.35
C TYR A 282 -8.78 -8.87 15.17
N LEU A 283 -8.98 -8.40 13.94
CA LEU A 283 -9.79 -7.21 13.64
C LEU A 283 -11.30 -7.44 13.84
N ASN A 284 -11.75 -8.68 13.93
CA ASN A 284 -13.13 -9.02 14.29
C ASN A 284 -13.38 -9.14 15.80
N ARG A 285 -12.35 -9.02 16.64
CA ARG A 285 -12.51 -8.97 18.10
C ARG A 285 -13.19 -7.66 18.51
N LYS A 286 -14.18 -7.75 19.40
CA LYS A 286 -14.92 -6.56 19.87
C LYS A 286 -14.06 -5.58 20.66
N ASP A 287 -13.14 -6.09 21.48
CA ASP A 287 -12.21 -5.27 22.25
C ASP A 287 -11.21 -4.53 21.34
N VAL A 288 -10.79 -5.15 20.24
CA VAL A 288 -9.96 -4.54 19.22
C VAL A 288 -10.72 -3.43 18.49
N GLN A 289 -11.94 -3.70 18.03
CA GLN A 289 -12.79 -2.71 17.39
C GLN A 289 -13.07 -1.50 18.27
N GLN A 290 -13.32 -1.73 19.57
CA GLN A 290 -13.49 -0.67 20.54
C GLN A 290 -12.22 0.17 20.72
N ALA A 291 -11.05 -0.48 20.83
CA ALA A 291 -9.76 0.21 20.96
C ALA A 291 -9.40 1.04 19.72
N PHE A 292 -9.86 0.63 18.53
CA PHE A 292 -9.75 1.37 17.29
C PHE A 292 -10.80 2.48 17.11
N HIS A 293 -11.79 2.58 18.00
CA HIS A 293 -12.99 3.41 17.81
C HIS A 293 -13.78 3.04 16.55
N ALA A 294 -13.65 1.79 16.08
CA ALA A 294 -14.30 1.28 14.88
C ALA A 294 -15.78 0.97 15.12
N ARG A 295 -16.59 1.14 14.05
CA ARG A 295 -18.03 0.88 14.08
C ARG A 295 -18.41 -0.04 12.94
N LEU A 296 -19.11 -1.12 13.23
CA LEU A 296 -19.73 -1.97 12.21
C LEU A 296 -21.07 -1.34 11.82
N VAL A 297 -21.11 -0.62 10.71
CA VAL A 297 -22.33 0.02 10.20
C VAL A 297 -22.74 -0.66 8.91
N GLY A 298 -23.88 -1.35 8.93
CA GLY A 298 -24.41 -2.07 7.77
C GLY A 298 -23.68 -3.35 7.40
N VAL A 299 -22.72 -3.80 8.22
CA VAL A 299 -21.99 -5.06 8.09
C VAL A 299 -21.94 -5.79 9.44
N SER A 300 -21.84 -7.11 9.42
CA SER A 300 -21.74 -7.93 10.63
C SER A 300 -20.29 -8.13 11.10
N ASN A 301 -19.38 -8.22 10.15
CA ASN A 301 -17.96 -8.48 10.37
C ASN A 301 -17.10 -7.54 9.52
N TRP A 302 -15.89 -7.31 9.99
CA TRP A 302 -14.83 -6.79 9.15
C TRP A 302 -14.36 -7.88 8.18
N THR A 303 -14.00 -7.51 6.96
CA THR A 303 -13.42 -8.41 5.95
C THR A 303 -12.19 -7.76 5.31
N PHE A 304 -11.23 -8.58 4.91
CA PHE A 304 -9.98 -8.12 4.31
C PHE A 304 -10.23 -7.29 3.03
N CYS A 305 -11.09 -7.79 2.14
CA CYS A 305 -11.58 -7.05 0.98
C CYS A 305 -13.12 -7.04 0.99
N SER A 306 -13.72 -5.88 0.77
CA SER A 306 -15.18 -5.72 0.84
C SER A 306 -15.86 -6.26 -0.42
N ASP A 307 -16.87 -7.11 -0.25
CA ASP A 307 -17.81 -7.54 -1.28
C ASP A 307 -19.13 -6.75 -1.26
N VAL A 308 -19.35 -5.94 -0.22
CA VAL A 308 -20.54 -5.10 -0.06
C VAL A 308 -20.48 -3.85 -0.95
N ILE A 309 -19.27 -3.30 -1.13
CA ILE A 309 -19.04 -2.15 -1.99
C ILE A 309 -19.09 -2.60 -3.46
N LYS A 310 -19.92 -1.93 -4.26
CA LYS A 310 -20.02 -2.20 -5.69
C LYS A 310 -19.02 -1.34 -6.46
N TYR A 311 -18.15 -1.99 -7.21
CA TYR A 311 -17.12 -1.33 -7.99
C TYR A 311 -17.50 -1.25 -9.46
N GLU A 312 -17.20 -0.13 -10.09
CA GLU A 312 -17.29 0.06 -11.54
C GLU A 312 -16.10 -0.65 -12.21
N MET A 313 -16.30 -1.92 -12.55
CA MET A 313 -15.23 -2.78 -13.10
C MET A 313 -14.63 -2.27 -14.42
N GLN A 314 -15.35 -1.39 -15.14
CA GLN A 314 -14.84 -0.73 -16.34
C GLN A 314 -13.67 0.22 -16.04
N ASN A 315 -13.57 0.72 -14.81
CA ASN A 315 -12.43 1.55 -14.38
C ASN A 315 -11.09 0.80 -14.42
N LEU A 316 -11.11 -0.55 -14.36
CA LEU A 316 -9.89 -1.35 -14.55
C LEU A 316 -9.21 -1.10 -15.90
N GLU A 317 -9.98 -0.75 -16.93
CA GLU A 317 -9.49 -0.54 -18.29
C GLU A 317 -9.03 0.90 -18.57
N VAL A 318 -9.21 1.83 -17.61
CA VAL A 318 -8.75 3.21 -17.73
C VAL A 318 -7.26 3.28 -17.42
N PRO A 319 -6.38 3.56 -18.41
CA PRO A 319 -4.94 3.58 -18.15
C PRO A 319 -4.56 4.74 -17.24
N THR A 320 -3.74 4.47 -16.22
CA THR A 320 -3.19 5.49 -15.32
C THR A 320 -1.72 5.78 -15.55
N ILE A 321 -1.06 5.03 -16.41
CA ILE A 321 0.35 5.25 -16.76
C ILE A 321 0.62 6.69 -17.27
N HIS A 322 -0.30 7.29 -18.03
CA HIS A 322 -0.17 8.66 -18.50
C HIS A 322 -0.24 9.69 -17.37
N VAL A 323 -0.99 9.38 -16.31
CA VAL A 323 -1.08 10.24 -15.11
C VAL A 323 0.28 10.30 -14.40
N LEU A 324 1.03 9.19 -14.36
CA LEU A 324 2.42 9.20 -13.85
C LEU A 324 3.30 10.16 -14.66
N GLY A 325 3.09 10.21 -15.99
CA GLY A 325 3.78 11.15 -16.86
C GLY A 325 3.48 12.62 -16.56
N GLU A 326 2.19 12.94 -16.31
CA GLU A 326 1.78 14.29 -15.89
C GLU A 326 2.40 14.69 -14.54
N LEU A 327 2.44 13.78 -13.59
CA LEU A 327 3.06 13.99 -12.28
C LEU A 327 4.57 14.24 -12.40
N ALA A 328 5.27 13.43 -13.19
CA ALA A 328 6.69 13.62 -13.45
C ALA A 328 6.97 14.98 -14.10
N LYS A 329 6.19 15.40 -15.11
CA LYS A 329 6.27 16.73 -15.72
C LYS A 329 6.01 17.86 -14.72
N SER A 330 5.21 17.61 -13.70
CA SER A 330 4.91 18.58 -12.62
C SER A 330 5.97 18.60 -11.51
N GLY A 331 7.07 17.87 -11.66
CA GLY A 331 8.14 17.82 -10.67
C GLY A 331 7.90 16.89 -9.49
N ILE A 332 6.88 16.05 -9.52
CA ILE A 332 6.59 15.04 -8.49
C ILE A 332 7.44 13.79 -8.76
N ARG A 333 8.23 13.37 -7.78
CA ARG A 333 9.01 12.13 -7.90
C ARG A 333 8.11 10.92 -7.98
N VAL A 334 8.34 10.06 -8.96
CA VAL A 334 7.59 8.82 -9.20
C VAL A 334 8.52 7.62 -9.02
N LEU A 335 8.21 6.77 -8.06
CA LEU A 335 8.81 5.45 -7.93
C LEU A 335 7.76 4.40 -8.25
N VAL A 336 8.07 3.52 -9.22
CA VAL A 336 7.32 2.31 -9.50
C VAL A 336 8.19 1.12 -9.15
N TYR A 337 7.71 0.21 -8.34
CA TYR A 337 8.47 -0.98 -7.97
C TYR A 337 7.64 -2.26 -8.09
N SER A 338 8.32 -3.39 -8.25
CA SER A 338 7.69 -4.71 -8.36
C SER A 338 8.45 -5.74 -7.56
N GLY A 339 7.73 -6.58 -6.83
CA GLY A 339 8.25 -7.88 -6.38
C GLY A 339 8.44 -8.80 -7.59
N ASP A 340 9.53 -9.57 -7.60
CA ASP A 340 9.85 -10.43 -8.75
C ASP A 340 9.21 -11.83 -8.68
N GLN A 341 8.45 -12.10 -7.61
CA GLN A 341 7.68 -13.35 -7.41
C GLN A 341 6.15 -13.14 -7.53
N ASP A 342 5.73 -11.93 -7.92
CA ASP A 342 4.32 -11.60 -8.13
C ASP A 342 3.82 -12.08 -9.48
N SER A 343 2.80 -12.96 -9.48
CA SER A 343 2.10 -13.38 -10.69
C SER A 343 0.79 -12.62 -10.93
N VAL A 344 0.37 -11.76 -10.00
CA VAL A 344 -0.87 -10.97 -10.14
C VAL A 344 -0.66 -9.78 -11.05
N ILE A 345 0.43 -9.02 -10.85
CA ILE A 345 0.89 -7.95 -11.75
C ILE A 345 2.40 -8.09 -11.95
N PRO A 346 2.82 -8.95 -12.88
CA PRO A 346 4.23 -9.29 -13.05
C PRO A 346 5.11 -8.09 -13.43
N LEU A 347 6.32 -8.11 -12.92
CA LEU A 347 7.34 -7.08 -13.14
C LEU A 347 7.63 -6.77 -14.62
N THR A 348 7.46 -7.74 -15.51
CA THR A 348 7.75 -7.55 -16.95
C THR A 348 6.79 -6.59 -17.62
N GLY A 349 5.50 -6.65 -17.26
CA GLY A 349 4.49 -5.66 -17.68
C GLY A 349 4.81 -4.27 -17.15
N THR A 350 4.98 -4.15 -15.84
CA THR A 350 5.28 -2.88 -15.18
C THR A 350 6.55 -2.22 -15.73
N ARG A 351 7.64 -2.99 -15.88
CA ARG A 351 8.90 -2.49 -16.45
C ARG A 351 8.73 -1.99 -17.88
N THR A 352 7.94 -2.71 -18.69
CA THR A 352 7.62 -2.32 -20.08
C THR A 352 6.89 -0.98 -20.11
N LEU A 353 5.90 -0.80 -19.26
CA LEU A 353 5.12 0.44 -19.15
C LEU A 353 5.98 1.62 -18.72
N VAL A 354 6.80 1.47 -17.68
CA VAL A 354 7.68 2.55 -17.17
C VAL A 354 8.74 2.94 -18.21
N ASN A 355 9.35 1.97 -18.88
CA ASN A 355 10.30 2.24 -19.95
C ASN A 355 9.64 2.92 -21.16
N GLY A 356 8.42 2.51 -21.53
CA GLY A 356 7.60 3.16 -22.55
C GLY A 356 7.32 4.63 -22.20
N LEU A 357 6.86 4.86 -20.97
CA LEU A 357 6.59 6.21 -20.46
C LEU A 357 7.84 7.09 -20.48
N ALA A 358 8.99 6.59 -20.04
CA ALA A 358 10.24 7.33 -20.05
C ALA A 358 10.63 7.79 -21.47
N LYS A 359 10.44 6.92 -22.47
CA LYS A 359 10.66 7.25 -23.90
C LYS A 359 9.67 8.29 -24.40
N GLU A 360 8.38 8.13 -24.09
CA GLU A 360 7.33 9.10 -24.47
C GLU A 360 7.62 10.50 -23.90
N LEU A 361 8.13 10.56 -22.67
CA LEU A 361 8.49 11.82 -22.01
C LEU A 361 9.86 12.39 -22.46
N GLY A 362 10.62 11.67 -23.27
CA GLY A 362 11.97 12.06 -23.68
C GLY A 362 12.97 12.09 -22.52
N LEU A 363 12.75 11.30 -21.46
CA LEU A 363 13.63 11.28 -20.30
C LEU A 363 14.90 10.45 -20.59
N ASN A 364 16.07 11.06 -20.38
CA ASN A 364 17.33 10.35 -20.44
C ASN A 364 17.51 9.41 -19.24
N THR A 365 18.14 8.27 -19.45
CA THR A 365 18.54 7.39 -18.35
C THR A 365 19.66 8.05 -17.55
N THR A 366 19.39 8.41 -16.30
CA THR A 366 20.36 9.02 -15.37
C THR A 366 21.04 8.01 -14.47
N VAL A 367 20.34 6.89 -14.16
CA VAL A 367 20.93 5.71 -13.53
C VAL A 367 20.64 4.51 -14.45
N PRO A 368 21.66 3.86 -15.04
CA PRO A 368 21.46 2.69 -15.88
C PRO A 368 20.91 1.52 -15.08
N TYR A 369 20.27 0.57 -15.77
CA TYR A 369 19.77 -0.64 -15.13
C TYR A 369 20.88 -1.39 -14.41
N ARG A 370 20.80 -1.49 -13.09
CA ARG A 370 21.83 -2.09 -12.24
C ARG A 370 21.25 -2.71 -10.99
N ALA A 371 22.01 -3.60 -10.38
CA ALA A 371 21.68 -4.12 -9.05
C ALA A 371 21.72 -2.98 -7.99
N TRP A 372 20.88 -3.13 -6.95
CA TRP A 372 20.97 -2.35 -5.73
C TRP A 372 21.06 -3.27 -4.52
N PHE A 373 21.57 -2.76 -3.40
CA PHE A 373 21.95 -3.56 -2.24
C PHE A 373 21.12 -3.20 -1.00
N GLY A 374 20.74 -4.24 -0.24
CA GLY A 374 20.19 -4.14 1.11
C GLY A 374 21.19 -4.80 2.06
N GLY A 375 21.99 -4.02 2.78
CA GLY A 375 23.12 -4.53 3.54
C GLY A 375 24.18 -5.13 2.61
N THR A 376 24.55 -6.38 2.83
CA THR A 376 25.60 -7.08 2.06
C THR A 376 25.08 -7.82 0.82
N GLN A 377 23.77 -7.86 0.60
CA GLN A 377 23.16 -8.67 -0.46
C GLN A 377 22.49 -7.82 -1.53
N VAL A 378 22.46 -8.35 -2.76
CA VAL A 378 21.64 -7.76 -3.84
C VAL A 378 20.18 -7.84 -3.42
N ALA A 379 19.55 -6.68 -3.34
CA ALA A 379 18.16 -6.53 -2.93
C ALA A 379 17.19 -6.41 -4.12
N GLY A 380 17.69 -6.11 -5.30
CA GLY A 380 16.92 -6.02 -6.54
C GLY A 380 17.69 -5.28 -7.63
N TRP A 381 16.96 -4.80 -8.62
CA TRP A 381 17.50 -4.00 -9.73
C TRP A 381 16.76 -2.67 -9.83
N THR A 382 17.43 -1.64 -10.30
CA THR A 382 16.83 -0.31 -10.44
C THR A 382 17.30 0.38 -11.72
N GLN A 383 16.46 1.30 -12.19
CA GLN A 383 16.76 2.23 -13.29
C GLN A 383 16.07 3.56 -13.02
N VAL A 384 16.75 4.69 -13.32
CA VAL A 384 16.19 6.03 -13.10
C VAL A 384 16.26 6.83 -14.40
N TYR A 385 15.19 7.55 -14.67
CA TYR A 385 15.00 8.40 -15.84
C TYR A 385 14.78 9.84 -15.41
N GLY A 386 15.62 10.77 -15.88
CA GLY A 386 15.51 12.21 -15.63
C GLY A 386 15.53 12.61 -14.15
N ASN A 387 16.03 11.76 -13.25
CA ASN A 387 15.99 11.93 -11.80
C ASN A 387 14.59 12.13 -11.21
N ILE A 388 13.55 11.80 -11.96
CA ILE A 388 12.14 12.03 -11.59
C ILE A 388 11.30 10.75 -11.63
N LEU A 389 11.56 9.85 -12.59
CA LEU A 389 10.89 8.59 -12.76
C LEU A 389 11.87 7.45 -12.46
N SER A 390 11.53 6.59 -11.51
CA SER A 390 12.34 5.46 -11.10
C SER A 390 11.56 4.16 -11.21
N PHE A 391 12.23 3.11 -11.69
CA PHE A 391 11.77 1.74 -11.60
C PHE A 391 12.70 0.92 -10.72
N ALA A 392 12.14 0.05 -9.88
CA ALA A 392 12.92 -0.89 -9.09
C ALA A 392 12.23 -2.26 -9.01
N THR A 393 13.01 -3.33 -8.89
CA THR A 393 12.51 -4.64 -8.45
C THR A 393 12.97 -4.90 -7.03
N ILE A 394 12.20 -5.69 -6.29
CA ILE A 394 12.59 -6.22 -4.98
C ILE A 394 12.75 -7.73 -5.14
N ARG A 395 14.00 -8.21 -5.03
CA ARG A 395 14.35 -9.60 -5.24
C ARG A 395 13.71 -10.51 -4.19
N GLY A 396 13.01 -11.55 -4.63
CA GLY A 396 12.30 -12.50 -3.79
C GLY A 396 11.07 -11.92 -3.10
N ALA A 397 10.57 -10.77 -3.58
CA ALA A 397 9.33 -10.19 -3.07
C ALA A 397 8.13 -10.63 -3.91
N ALA A 398 7.00 -10.69 -3.25
CA ALA A 398 5.68 -10.99 -3.79
C ALA A 398 4.92 -9.75 -4.25
N HIS A 399 3.59 -9.90 -4.44
CA HIS A 399 2.66 -8.80 -4.69
C HIS A 399 2.69 -7.78 -3.55
N GLU A 400 2.60 -8.25 -2.32
CA GLU A 400 2.75 -7.47 -1.10
C GLU A 400 4.21 -7.47 -0.66
N ALA A 401 5.03 -6.68 -1.37
CA ALA A 401 6.47 -6.69 -1.20
C ALA A 401 6.95 -6.37 0.24
N PRO A 402 6.31 -5.44 1.00
CA PRO A 402 6.68 -5.20 2.39
C PRO A 402 6.38 -6.39 3.32
N PHE A 403 5.42 -7.23 2.98
CA PHE A 403 5.13 -8.45 3.72
C PHE A 403 6.23 -9.50 3.53
N THR A 404 6.59 -9.77 2.28
CA THR A 404 7.46 -10.90 1.94
C THR A 404 8.95 -10.57 1.97
N GLN A 405 9.33 -9.30 1.76
CA GLN A 405 10.71 -8.81 1.85
C GLN A 405 10.79 -7.48 2.65
N PRO A 406 10.43 -7.49 3.94
CA PRO A 406 10.27 -6.27 4.73
C PRO A 406 11.56 -5.45 4.85
N LYS A 407 12.72 -6.07 5.07
CA LYS A 407 14.03 -5.40 5.16
C LYS A 407 14.39 -4.69 3.86
N ARG A 408 14.26 -5.36 2.71
CA ARG A 408 14.53 -4.78 1.39
C ARG A 408 13.55 -3.67 1.05
N SER A 409 12.27 -3.88 1.31
CA SER A 409 11.23 -2.87 1.09
C SER A 409 11.47 -1.61 1.91
N LEU A 410 11.93 -1.73 3.17
CA LEU A 410 12.27 -0.59 4.01
C LEU A 410 13.47 0.20 3.46
N VAL A 411 14.52 -0.46 2.95
CA VAL A 411 15.67 0.21 2.31
C VAL A 411 15.22 0.98 1.07
N LEU A 412 14.42 0.35 0.20
CA LEU A 412 13.85 1.00 -0.99
C LEU A 412 13.04 2.23 -0.61
N PHE A 413 12.12 2.08 0.32
CA PHE A 413 11.24 3.14 0.75
C PHE A 413 11.98 4.31 1.42
N SER A 414 12.93 4.01 2.32
CA SER A 414 13.76 5.02 2.98
C SER A 414 14.60 5.81 1.97
N SER A 415 15.17 5.15 0.97
CA SER A 415 15.90 5.80 -0.12
C SER A 415 15.00 6.74 -0.92
N PHE A 416 13.78 6.30 -1.25
CA PHE A 416 12.79 7.11 -1.96
C PHE A 416 12.39 8.35 -1.15
N LEU A 417 12.04 8.21 0.14
CA LEU A 417 11.68 9.35 1.00
C LEU A 417 12.82 10.37 1.08
N ALA A 418 14.05 9.88 1.23
CA ALA A 418 15.25 10.73 1.29
C ALA A 418 15.63 11.37 -0.06
N GLY A 419 14.99 10.99 -1.17
CA GLY A 419 15.36 11.44 -2.52
C GLY A 419 16.73 10.96 -2.98
N LYS A 420 17.19 9.82 -2.47
CA LYS A 420 18.48 9.21 -2.79
C LYS A 420 18.31 8.06 -3.78
N SER A 421 19.35 7.83 -4.58
CA SER A 421 19.46 6.61 -5.40
C SER A 421 19.51 5.37 -4.51
N MET A 422 19.03 4.23 -5.04
CA MET A 422 19.20 2.93 -4.36
C MET A 422 20.69 2.64 -4.16
N PRO A 423 21.09 2.02 -3.01
CA PRO A 423 22.49 1.73 -2.69
C PRO A 423 23.20 0.95 -3.81
N GLU A 424 24.41 1.38 -4.20
CA GLU A 424 25.18 0.83 -5.33
C GLU A 424 26.16 -0.27 -4.92
N SER A 425 26.46 -0.38 -3.64
CA SER A 425 27.41 -1.34 -3.12
C SER A 425 26.95 -1.93 -1.80
N ALA A 426 27.47 -3.10 -1.50
CA ALA A 426 27.26 -3.74 -0.18
C ALA A 426 27.80 -2.85 0.95
N SER A 427 27.02 -2.77 2.04
CA SER A 427 27.42 -2.07 3.26
C SER A 427 27.35 -3.03 4.45
N LEU A 428 28.37 -3.00 5.30
CA LEU A 428 28.40 -3.76 6.55
C LEU A 428 27.65 -3.04 7.69
N THR A 429 27.25 -1.77 7.49
CA THR A 429 26.44 -1.04 8.47
C THR A 429 24.97 -1.45 8.30
N GLU A 430 24.48 -2.21 9.26
CA GLU A 430 23.03 -2.44 9.41
C GLU A 430 22.37 -1.15 9.90
N HIS A 431 21.32 -0.72 9.20
CA HIS A 431 20.50 0.41 9.63
C HIS A 431 19.34 -0.08 10.47
#